data_02f5646a606ab8a3563c7a8d07f25c29
#
_entry.id   02f5646a606ab8a3563c7a8d07f25c29
#
_cell.length_a   1.000
_cell.length_b   1.000
_cell.length_c   1.000
_cell.angle_alpha   90.00
_cell.angle_beta   90.00
_cell.angle_gamma   90.00
#
_symmetry.space_group_name_H-M   'P 1'
#
loop_
_entity.id
_entity.type
_entity.pdbx_description
1 polymer ?
#
loop_
_entity_poly.entity_id
_entity_poly.type
_entity_poly.pdbx_seq_one_letter_code
_entity_poly.pdbx_strand_id
1 'polypeptide(L)'
;QLGRIIYEMIVLEIDSVKEFMQHMFQGSMFDRFHLRSCEVTTFATFHIDGRCFDDWFDSDEKRTDETGLVTWNMMKTFVFSWIKGNKVPQKMLFDFCHYMPNGDVGSIQIRYEKDKLQFVTGYMQKEFSLEKKGQQAWDDNCLQFIKKHEIVSTQLE
;
A
#
# COMPACT_ATOMS: atom_id res chain seq x y z
N GLN A 1 -9.67 5.13 20.62
CA GLN A 1 -10.53 4.36 19.74
C GLN A 1 -10.29 2.88 19.97
N LEU A 2 -11.17 2.23 20.70
CA LEU A 2 -10.92 0.87 21.18
C LEU A 2 -11.29 -0.22 20.17
N GLY A 3 -12.02 0.11 19.11
CA GLY A 3 -12.54 -0.88 18.20
C GLY A 3 -11.67 -1.20 16.99
N ARG A 4 -10.50 -0.56 16.85
CA ARG A 4 -9.73 -0.70 15.63
C ARG A 4 -8.32 -1.15 15.93
N ILE A 5 -8.09 -2.44 15.73
CA ILE A 5 -6.78 -3.06 15.91
C ILE A 5 -6.34 -3.58 14.56
N ILE A 6 -5.13 -3.19 14.14
CA ILE A 6 -4.52 -3.68 12.92
C ILE A 6 -3.58 -4.81 13.30
N TYR A 7 -3.77 -5.96 12.66
CA TYR A 7 -2.92 -7.12 12.86
C TYR A 7 -2.02 -7.30 11.64
N GLU A 8 -0.74 -7.53 11.89
CA GLU A 8 0.17 -8.00 10.85
C GLU A 8 -0.02 -9.50 10.75
N MET A 9 -0.39 -9.99 9.58
CA MET A 9 -0.75 -11.40 9.39
C MET A 9 0.25 -12.17 8.57
N ILE A 10 0.77 -11.55 7.50
CA ILE A 10 1.77 -12.16 6.63
C ILE A 10 2.85 -11.15 6.33
N VAL A 11 4.10 -11.60 6.41
CA VAL A 11 5.25 -10.80 5.98
C VAL A 11 5.98 -11.59 4.90
N LEU A 12 6.09 -11.00 3.72
CA LEU A 12 6.85 -11.57 2.61
C LEU A 12 8.09 -10.72 2.37
N GLU A 13 9.24 -11.38 2.27
CA GLU A 13 10.44 -10.71 1.78
C GLU A 13 10.49 -10.88 0.27
N ILE A 14 10.60 -9.78 -0.46
CA ILE A 14 10.56 -9.76 -1.91
C ILE A 14 11.98 -9.96 -2.44
N ASP A 15 12.16 -10.92 -3.35
CA ASP A 15 13.48 -11.26 -3.88
C ASP A 15 14.08 -10.14 -4.72
N SER A 16 13.32 -9.58 -5.65
CA SER A 16 13.81 -8.55 -6.55
C SER A 16 13.15 -7.21 -6.26
N VAL A 17 13.89 -6.34 -5.58
CA VAL A 17 13.45 -4.97 -5.31
C VAL A 17 13.19 -4.24 -6.62
N LYS A 18 14.09 -4.39 -7.59
CA LYS A 18 13.97 -3.72 -8.89
C LYS A 18 12.67 -4.08 -9.60
N GLU A 19 12.37 -5.37 -9.71
CA GLU A 19 11.15 -5.83 -10.39
C GLU A 19 9.91 -5.34 -9.66
N PHE A 20 9.91 -5.39 -8.34
CA PHE A 20 8.78 -4.93 -7.55
C PHE A 20 8.52 -3.44 -7.76
N MET A 21 9.58 -2.64 -7.76
CA MET A 21 9.47 -1.20 -8.01
C MET A 21 8.96 -0.90 -9.41
N GLN A 22 9.34 -1.70 -10.40
CA GLN A 22 8.78 -1.58 -11.75
C GLN A 22 7.28 -1.83 -11.76
N HIS A 23 6.80 -2.84 -11.04
CA HIS A 23 5.36 -3.10 -10.90
C HIS A 23 4.64 -1.93 -10.25
N MET A 24 5.24 -1.32 -9.22
CA MET A 24 4.61 -0.21 -8.51
C MET A 24 4.53 1.06 -9.35
N PHE A 25 5.61 1.41 -10.04
CA PHE A 25 5.73 2.72 -10.67
C PHE A 25 5.49 2.73 -12.18
N GLN A 26 5.83 1.66 -12.87
CA GLN A 26 5.70 1.57 -14.32
C GLN A 26 4.52 0.70 -14.74
N GLY A 27 4.16 -0.27 -13.91
CA GLY A 27 3.00 -1.11 -14.15
C GLY A 27 1.75 -0.55 -13.49
N SER A 28 0.70 -1.35 -13.50
CA SER A 28 -0.60 -0.97 -12.95
C SER A 28 -1.01 -1.82 -11.73
N MET A 29 -0.06 -2.57 -11.18
CA MET A 29 -0.35 -3.54 -10.11
C MET A 29 -1.08 -2.95 -8.92
N PHE A 30 -0.67 -1.75 -8.47
CA PHE A 30 -1.23 -1.10 -7.29
C PHE A 30 -2.16 0.06 -7.61
N ASP A 31 -2.43 0.35 -8.87
CA ASP A 31 -3.10 1.57 -9.29
C ASP A 31 -4.45 1.82 -8.64
N ARG A 32 -5.18 0.76 -8.36
CA ARG A 32 -6.52 0.85 -7.79
C ARG A 32 -6.57 0.91 -6.27
N PHE A 33 -5.45 0.62 -5.61
CA PHE A 33 -5.41 0.73 -4.16
C PHE A 33 -5.45 2.18 -3.74
N HIS A 34 -6.05 2.43 -2.59
CA HIS A 34 -6.00 3.73 -1.97
C HIS A 34 -4.69 3.86 -1.20
N LEU A 35 -4.09 5.03 -1.25
CA LEU A 35 -2.86 5.32 -0.52
C LEU A 35 -3.24 6.06 0.76
N ARG A 36 -2.96 5.44 1.91
CA ARG A 36 -3.17 6.09 3.19
C ARG A 36 -2.04 7.03 3.53
N SER A 37 -0.82 6.57 3.32
CA SER A 37 0.37 7.37 3.56
C SER A 37 1.56 6.81 2.78
N CYS A 38 2.56 7.66 2.61
CA CYS A 38 3.79 7.27 1.95
C CYS A 38 4.94 8.09 2.53
N GLU A 39 6.06 7.44 2.81
CA GLU A 39 7.30 8.10 3.19
C GLU A 39 8.42 7.62 2.30
N VAL A 40 9.22 8.57 1.81
CA VAL A 40 10.44 8.28 1.04
C VAL A 40 11.57 9.11 1.61
N THR A 41 12.66 8.45 1.97
CA THR A 41 13.85 9.12 2.48
C THR A 41 14.97 9.02 1.44
N THR A 42 15.37 10.19 0.94
CA THR A 42 16.53 10.34 0.09
C THR A 42 17.50 11.26 0.80
N PHE A 43 17.75 12.49 0.29
CA PHE A 43 18.50 13.50 1.05
C PHE A 43 17.64 14.12 2.18
N ALA A 44 16.35 13.94 2.11
CA ALA A 44 15.39 14.37 3.12
C ALA A 44 14.27 13.35 3.14
N THR A 45 13.42 13.40 4.16
CA THR A 45 12.24 12.56 4.19
C THR A 45 11.05 13.33 3.63
N PHE A 46 10.44 12.75 2.60
CA PHE A 46 9.19 13.24 2.02
C PHE A 46 8.06 12.42 2.61
N HIS A 47 7.04 13.10 3.06
CA HIS A 47 5.87 12.45 3.65
C HIS A 47 4.60 12.87 2.93
N ILE A 48 3.77 11.90 2.55
CA ILE A 48 2.45 12.12 1.96
C ILE A 48 1.38 11.60 2.92
N ASP A 49 0.42 12.45 3.21
CA ASP A 49 -0.87 12.09 3.77
C ASP A 49 -1.80 11.83 2.58
N GLY A 50 -2.40 10.67 2.51
CA GLY A 50 -3.19 10.26 1.35
C GLY A 50 -4.59 10.88 1.26
N ARG A 51 -4.97 11.75 2.18
CA ARG A 51 -6.29 12.38 2.12
C ARG A 51 -6.43 13.23 0.86
N CYS A 52 -7.56 13.08 0.20
CA CYS A 52 -7.88 13.80 -1.02
C CYS A 52 -8.87 14.91 -0.70
N PHE A 53 -8.60 16.11 -1.19
CA PHE A 53 -9.44 17.28 -0.93
C PHE A 53 -10.18 17.65 -2.20
N ASP A 54 -11.48 17.38 -2.25
CA ASP A 54 -12.32 17.64 -3.40
C ASP A 54 -12.40 19.13 -3.74
N ASP A 55 -12.23 20.00 -2.74
CA ASP A 55 -12.29 21.45 -2.96
C ASP A 55 -11.20 21.97 -3.89
N TRP A 56 -10.13 21.20 -4.06
CA TRP A 56 -9.07 21.54 -4.99
C TRP A 56 -9.49 21.38 -6.45
N PHE A 57 -10.40 20.44 -6.72
CA PHE A 57 -10.81 20.11 -8.07
C PHE A 57 -12.04 20.93 -8.48
N ASP A 58 -12.18 21.23 -9.78
CA ASP A 58 -13.41 21.79 -10.30
C ASP A 58 -14.53 20.74 -10.16
N SER A 59 -15.77 21.19 -10.17
CA SER A 59 -16.91 20.32 -9.92
C SER A 59 -17.02 19.13 -10.88
N ASP A 60 -16.49 19.27 -12.09
CA ASP A 60 -16.46 18.20 -13.10
C ASP A 60 -15.21 17.34 -13.02
N GLU A 61 -14.27 17.69 -12.13
CA GLU A 61 -13.00 16.99 -11.96
C GLU A 61 -12.92 16.18 -10.66
N LYS A 62 -14.02 16.07 -9.94
CA LYS A 62 -14.00 15.36 -8.64
C LYS A 62 -13.39 13.98 -8.75
N ARG A 63 -12.41 13.73 -7.90
CA ARG A 63 -11.63 12.48 -7.91
C ARG A 63 -11.81 11.65 -6.66
N THR A 64 -12.37 12.24 -5.60
CA THR A 64 -12.54 11.55 -4.34
C THR A 64 -13.74 10.62 -4.41
N ASP A 65 -13.54 9.40 -4.02
CA ASP A 65 -14.64 8.49 -3.75
C ASP A 65 -15.02 8.59 -2.27
N GLU A 66 -15.89 7.70 -1.80
CA GLU A 66 -16.36 7.72 -0.42
C GLU A 66 -15.26 7.45 0.61
N THR A 67 -14.08 6.96 0.21
CA THR A 67 -12.97 6.75 1.13
C THR A 67 -12.26 8.04 1.52
N GLY A 68 -12.35 9.06 0.68
CA GLY A 68 -11.65 10.32 0.89
C GLY A 68 -10.14 10.25 0.71
N LEU A 69 -9.65 9.19 0.11
CA LEU A 69 -8.21 8.97 -0.10
C LEU A 69 -7.87 9.01 -1.58
N VAL A 70 -6.63 9.42 -1.89
CA VAL A 70 -6.11 9.31 -3.25
C VAL A 70 -5.85 7.85 -3.59
N THR A 71 -5.90 7.52 -4.88
CA THR A 71 -5.44 6.21 -5.34
C THR A 71 -3.96 6.28 -5.70
N TRP A 72 -3.33 5.12 -5.75
CA TRP A 72 -1.93 5.06 -6.17
C TRP A 72 -1.75 5.58 -7.60
N ASN A 73 -2.71 5.32 -8.47
CA ASN A 73 -2.65 5.83 -9.83
C ASN A 73 -2.55 7.36 -9.88
N MET A 74 -3.19 8.05 -8.95
CA MET A 74 -3.11 9.51 -8.88
C MET A 74 -1.74 9.99 -8.39
N MET A 75 -1.07 9.21 -7.55
CA MET A 75 0.10 9.67 -6.81
C MET A 75 1.42 9.14 -7.34
N LYS A 76 1.43 8.00 -8.04
CA LYS A 76 2.68 7.30 -8.33
C LYS A 76 3.70 8.12 -9.13
N THR A 77 3.23 8.94 -10.05
CA THR A 77 4.12 9.77 -10.86
C THR A 77 4.86 10.80 -10.01
N PHE A 78 4.15 11.41 -9.06
CA PHE A 78 4.76 12.39 -8.15
C PHE A 78 5.79 11.72 -7.25
N VAL A 79 5.43 10.59 -6.67
CA VAL A 79 6.35 9.85 -5.79
C VAL A 79 7.58 9.38 -6.56
N PHE A 80 7.38 8.89 -7.78
CA PHE A 80 8.48 8.44 -8.61
C PHE A 80 9.49 9.54 -8.86
N SER A 81 9.05 10.80 -8.96
CA SER A 81 9.95 11.92 -9.19
C SER A 81 10.97 12.10 -8.06
N TRP A 82 10.68 11.60 -6.86
CA TRP A 82 11.60 11.70 -5.72
C TRP A 82 12.64 10.60 -5.70
N ILE A 83 12.35 9.46 -6.33
CA ILE A 83 13.21 8.29 -6.26
C ILE A 83 13.95 7.98 -7.55
N LYS A 84 13.55 8.60 -8.65
CA LYS A 84 14.24 8.40 -9.92
C LYS A 84 15.64 9.02 -9.86
N GLY A 85 16.60 8.34 -10.46
CA GLY A 85 17.97 8.82 -10.49
C GLY A 85 18.95 7.67 -10.29
N ASN A 86 20.19 8.04 -10.01
CA ASN A 86 21.27 7.06 -9.90
C ASN A 86 21.46 6.50 -8.49
N LYS A 87 20.80 7.10 -7.51
CA LYS A 87 20.95 6.68 -6.12
C LYS A 87 19.68 6.02 -5.61
N VAL A 88 19.85 4.93 -4.90
CA VAL A 88 18.74 4.22 -4.26
C VAL A 88 18.30 5.00 -3.02
N PRO A 89 16.99 5.19 -2.80
CA PRO A 89 16.51 5.77 -1.55
C PRO A 89 17.00 4.97 -0.34
N GLN A 90 17.16 5.65 0.79
CA GLN A 90 17.58 4.97 2.01
C GLN A 90 16.43 4.18 2.64
N LYS A 91 15.21 4.71 2.52
CA LYS A 91 14.04 4.11 3.13
C LYS A 91 12.80 4.48 2.35
N MET A 92 11.88 3.54 2.25
CA MET A 92 10.55 3.78 1.67
C MET A 92 9.51 3.02 2.47
N LEU A 93 8.36 3.66 2.68
CA LEU A 93 7.21 3.03 3.31
C LEU A 93 5.97 3.46 2.57
N PHE A 94 5.21 2.49 2.06
CA PHE A 94 3.93 2.75 1.39
C PHE A 94 2.84 2.01 2.16
N ASP A 95 1.78 2.72 2.52
CA ASP A 95 0.64 2.13 3.22
C ASP A 95 -0.58 2.19 2.31
N PHE A 96 -0.86 1.07 1.66
CA PHE A 96 -2.03 0.91 0.80
C PHE A 96 -3.17 0.29 1.58
N CYS A 97 -4.38 0.63 1.20
CA CYS A 97 -5.56 0.04 1.83
C CYS A 97 -6.64 -0.26 0.80
N HIS A 98 -7.52 -1.17 1.19
CA HIS A 98 -8.67 -1.57 0.40
C HIS A 98 -9.87 -1.72 1.35
N TYR A 99 -10.95 -0.99 1.05
CA TYR A 99 -12.15 -1.00 1.88
C TYR A 99 -13.07 -2.12 1.43
N MET A 100 -13.49 -2.93 2.39
CA MET A 100 -14.41 -4.02 2.15
C MET A 100 -15.86 -3.54 2.21
N PRO A 101 -16.81 -4.25 1.57
CA PRO A 101 -18.21 -3.86 1.63
C PRO A 101 -18.77 -3.76 3.05
N ASN A 102 -18.29 -4.57 3.99
CA ASN A 102 -18.74 -4.56 5.37
C ASN A 102 -18.07 -3.46 6.23
N GLY A 103 -17.18 -2.67 5.63
CA GLY A 103 -16.48 -1.59 6.32
C GLY A 103 -15.13 -1.98 6.92
N ASP A 104 -14.75 -3.25 6.86
CA ASP A 104 -13.40 -3.66 7.23
C ASP A 104 -12.39 -3.11 6.23
N VAL A 105 -11.14 -3.00 6.65
CA VAL A 105 -10.08 -2.47 5.80
C VAL A 105 -8.92 -3.44 5.75
N GLY A 106 -8.63 -3.93 4.54
CA GLY A 106 -7.40 -4.66 4.30
C GLY A 106 -6.28 -3.69 4.01
N SER A 107 -5.09 -3.98 4.49
CA SER A 107 -3.93 -3.14 4.22
C SER A 107 -2.78 -3.95 3.65
N ILE A 108 -1.94 -3.25 2.89
CA ILE A 108 -0.66 -3.75 2.40
C ILE A 108 0.36 -2.65 2.67
N GLN A 109 1.37 -2.98 3.47
CA GLN A 109 2.49 -2.08 3.67
C GLN A 109 3.68 -2.60 2.89
N ILE A 110 4.30 -1.71 2.12
CA ILE A 110 5.55 -1.99 1.42
C ILE A 110 6.64 -1.26 2.18
N ARG A 111 7.57 -2.02 2.74
CA ARG A 111 8.65 -1.50 3.58
C ARG A 111 9.99 -1.78 2.94
N TYR A 112 10.73 -0.75 2.62
CA TYR A 112 12.08 -0.87 2.08
C TYR A 112 13.07 -0.18 2.99
N GLU A 113 14.06 -0.92 3.44
CA GLU A 113 15.16 -0.39 4.24
C GLU A 113 16.33 -1.37 4.20
N LYS A 114 17.56 -0.85 4.12
CA LYS A 114 18.78 -1.69 4.14
C LYS A 114 18.77 -2.78 3.07
N ASP A 115 18.38 -2.42 1.86
CA ASP A 115 18.32 -3.30 0.69
C ASP A 115 17.32 -4.45 0.82
N LYS A 116 16.43 -4.40 1.79
CA LYS A 116 15.37 -5.40 1.96
C LYS A 116 14.01 -4.77 1.72
N LEU A 117 13.19 -5.50 0.99
CA LEU A 117 11.81 -5.09 0.69
C LEU A 117 10.86 -6.12 1.28
N GLN A 118 9.94 -5.64 2.10
CA GLN A 118 8.91 -6.48 2.70
C GLN A 118 7.53 -6.04 2.27
N PHE A 119 6.70 -7.04 1.99
CA PHE A 119 5.28 -6.87 1.70
C PHE A 119 4.54 -7.41 2.92
N VAL A 120 3.83 -6.54 3.63
CA VAL A 120 3.21 -6.87 4.91
C VAL A 120 1.70 -6.67 4.80
N THR A 121 0.93 -7.71 5.10
CA THR A 121 -0.52 -7.59 5.13
C THR A 121 -0.99 -7.14 6.50
N GLY A 122 -2.14 -6.48 6.52
CA GLY A 122 -2.82 -6.12 7.75
C GLY A 122 -4.32 -6.11 7.54
N TYR A 123 -5.06 -6.15 8.62
CA TYR A 123 -6.51 -6.16 8.54
C TYR A 123 -7.08 -5.43 9.73
N MET A 124 -8.03 -4.54 9.47
CA MET A 124 -8.70 -3.77 10.51
C MET A 124 -10.20 -4.02 10.43
N GLN A 125 -10.76 -4.58 11.49
CA GLN A 125 -12.20 -4.81 11.58
C GLN A 125 -12.91 -3.51 11.94
N LYS A 126 -14.02 -3.24 11.28
CA LYS A 126 -14.88 -2.12 11.64
C LYS A 126 -15.56 -2.38 12.98
N GLU A 127 -16.03 -3.60 13.16
CA GLU A 127 -16.64 -4.05 14.40
C GLU A 127 -15.88 -5.26 14.91
N PHE A 128 -15.61 -5.30 16.21
CA PHE A 128 -14.85 -6.38 16.80
C PHE A 128 -15.58 -7.72 16.59
N SER A 129 -14.83 -8.73 16.16
CA SER A 129 -15.31 -10.09 16.00
C SER A 129 -14.16 -11.05 16.29
N LEU A 130 -14.50 -12.17 16.92
CA LEU A 130 -13.54 -13.25 17.11
C LEU A 130 -13.37 -14.11 15.85
N GLU A 131 -14.27 -13.99 14.89
CA GLU A 131 -14.13 -14.66 13.61
C GLU A 131 -13.01 -14.04 12.80
N LYS A 132 -12.22 -14.90 12.17
CA LYS A 132 -11.06 -14.47 11.38
C LYS A 132 -11.22 -14.73 9.89
N LYS A 133 -12.43 -14.96 9.44
CA LYS A 133 -12.71 -15.25 8.02
C LYS A 133 -12.27 -14.12 7.11
N GLY A 134 -12.57 -12.88 7.49
CA GLY A 134 -12.19 -11.71 6.70
C GLY A 134 -10.69 -11.56 6.60
N GLN A 135 -10.01 -11.74 7.72
CA GLN A 135 -8.53 -11.66 7.77
C GLN A 135 -7.91 -12.74 6.88
N GLN A 136 -8.38 -13.97 7.01
CA GLN A 136 -7.87 -15.09 6.23
C GLN A 136 -8.12 -14.88 4.74
N ALA A 137 -9.31 -14.43 4.39
CA ALA A 137 -9.64 -14.13 2.99
C ALA A 137 -8.74 -13.04 2.42
N TRP A 138 -8.46 -12.01 3.22
CA TRP A 138 -7.57 -10.94 2.80
C TRP A 138 -6.15 -11.45 2.59
N ASP A 139 -5.64 -12.28 3.50
CA ASP A 139 -4.32 -12.88 3.36
C ASP A 139 -4.23 -13.73 2.10
N ASP A 140 -5.23 -14.58 1.86
CA ASP A 140 -5.26 -15.42 0.68
C ASP A 140 -5.30 -14.58 -0.60
N ASN A 141 -6.09 -13.51 -0.60
CA ASN A 141 -6.15 -12.60 -1.73
C ASN A 141 -4.80 -11.92 -1.98
N CYS A 142 -4.10 -11.53 -0.92
CA CYS A 142 -2.78 -10.92 -1.06
C CYS A 142 -1.75 -11.90 -1.61
N LEU A 143 -1.77 -13.14 -1.15
CA LEU A 143 -0.88 -14.17 -1.68
C LEU A 143 -1.15 -14.45 -3.15
N GLN A 144 -2.43 -14.53 -3.55
CA GLN A 144 -2.81 -14.69 -4.95
C GLN A 144 -2.39 -13.50 -5.79
N PHE A 145 -2.50 -12.31 -5.24
CA PHE A 145 -2.10 -11.07 -5.90
C PHE A 145 -0.60 -11.08 -6.23
N ILE A 146 0.23 -11.45 -5.27
CA ILE A 146 1.68 -11.57 -5.46
C ILE A 146 1.98 -12.64 -6.51
N LYS A 147 1.31 -13.78 -6.41
CA LYS A 147 1.53 -14.91 -7.33
C LYS A 147 1.09 -14.58 -8.76
N LYS A 148 -0.04 -13.91 -8.90
CA LYS A 148 -0.57 -13.50 -10.20
C LYS A 148 0.41 -12.62 -10.96
N HIS A 149 1.16 -11.79 -10.25
CA HIS A 149 2.14 -10.90 -10.86
C HIS A 149 3.54 -11.53 -10.94
N GLU A 150 3.64 -12.83 -10.66
CA GLU A 150 4.87 -13.61 -10.78
C GLU A 150 6.02 -13.03 -9.94
N ILE A 151 5.68 -12.51 -8.79
CA ILE A 151 6.67 -11.94 -7.86
C ILE A 151 7.18 -13.05 -6.96
N VAL A 152 8.50 -13.24 -6.96
CA VAL A 152 9.15 -14.25 -6.10
C VAL A 152 9.35 -13.64 -4.72
N SER A 153 8.92 -14.36 -3.71
CA SER A 153 9.00 -13.90 -2.32
C SER A 153 9.22 -15.08 -1.39
N THR A 154 9.67 -14.78 -0.18
CA THR A 154 9.83 -15.73 0.91
C THR A 154 8.99 -15.27 2.08
N GLN A 155 8.10 -16.13 2.56
CA GLN A 155 7.28 -15.79 3.72
C GLN A 155 8.11 -15.93 4.98
N LEU A 156 8.11 -14.86 5.78
CA LEU A 156 8.82 -14.83 7.07
C LEU A 156 7.87 -15.25 8.19
N GLU A 157 8.43 -15.81 9.21
CA GLU A 157 7.68 -16.24 10.38
C GLU A 157 7.70 -15.21 11.50
#